data_00d4d0d1be2b2d12485e71067ac36ee0
#
_entry.id   00d4d0d1be2b2d12485e71067ac36ee0
#
_cell.length_a   1.000
_cell.length_b   1.000
_cell.length_c   1.000
_cell.angle_alpha   90.00
_cell.angle_beta   90.00
_cell.angle_gamma   90.00
#
_symmetry.space_group_name_H-M   'P 1'
#
loop_
_entity.id
_entity.type
_entity.pdbx_description
1 polymer ?
#
loop_
_entity_poly.entity_id
_entity_poly.type
_entity_poly.pdbx_seq_one_letter_code
_entity_poly.pdbx_strand_id
1 'polypeptide(L)'
;MADDDQGQGDEPFNPFGAFPMFGDIAKALQGQGPLNWDAARQFAMLGATEGQPEHNVDPGDRIAYGELARIAAMHVNDVTGGENDPPEPRIVTRGQWAAETLEAYRPLFTDLATSLGQQPGTDVEAPADPMMQMMAGLSQMMGPAMMGMSVGSMVGALSQRVFGLHDLPIPRAKQEIVLVARNIAEFADTWEIPTDQMRLWVLAHELSGHRVLSIEHVRTALADLVRRHVSGFRPDPSAMADSLGGIDPMSSDSDPMEAIQQAFSDPEVLLGAVQSDEQRALQPRLDAAVAAVVGYTDWVVDAVSVRLIGGESLRIAEAVRRQRAEPTPDDVFVEKLLGIRVGEEQVRRGKAFIQGVVDRVGEDGLTRLIESPDSLPTPAEIDAPGLWIARVSGD
;
A
#
# COMPACT_ATOMS: atom_id res chain seq x y z
N MET A 1 10.57 53.05 52.53
CA MET A 1 9.38 52.24 52.64
C MET A 1 8.75 52.23 51.30
N ALA A 2 9.12 51.25 50.51
CA ALA A 2 8.58 50.97 49.21
C ALA A 2 8.30 49.46 49.19
N ASP A 3 7.04 49.08 49.07
CA ASP A 3 6.57 47.71 48.89
C ASP A 3 6.80 47.32 47.46
N ASP A 4 7.62 46.26 47.27
CA ASP A 4 7.76 45.52 46.02
C ASP A 4 6.69 44.43 45.96
N ASP A 5 5.61 44.69 45.26
CA ASP A 5 4.60 43.71 44.89
C ASP A 5 5.08 43.03 43.58
N GLN A 6 5.71 41.82 43.72
CA GLN A 6 6.09 40.96 42.59
C GLN A 6 4.88 40.12 42.21
N GLY A 7 4.25 40.50 41.09
CA GLY A 7 3.21 39.72 40.42
C GLY A 7 3.73 38.35 40.04
N GLN A 8 3.19 37.29 40.66
CA GLN A 8 3.30 35.91 40.20
C GLN A 8 2.50 35.79 38.89
N GLY A 9 3.24 35.65 37.80
CA GLY A 9 2.65 35.25 36.53
C GLY A 9 2.10 33.81 36.62
N ASP A 10 0.83 33.66 36.31
CA ASP A 10 0.18 32.38 36.12
C ASP A 10 0.92 31.59 35.01
N GLU A 11 1.83 30.70 35.39
CA GLU A 11 2.34 29.67 34.48
C GLU A 11 1.18 28.69 34.22
N PRO A 12 0.89 28.37 32.97
CA PRO A 12 -0.17 27.40 32.65
C PRO A 12 0.15 26.07 33.31
N PHE A 13 -0.81 25.55 34.06
CA PHE A 13 -0.76 24.27 34.75
C PHE A 13 -0.32 23.17 33.77
N ASN A 14 0.90 22.69 33.90
CA ASN A 14 1.43 21.56 33.15
C ASN A 14 1.26 20.27 33.97
N PRO A 15 0.22 19.46 33.74
CA PRO A 15 -0.06 18.28 34.52
C PRO A 15 1.02 17.20 34.39
N PHE A 16 1.89 17.29 33.38
CA PHE A 16 2.98 16.35 33.12
C PHE A 16 4.34 16.82 33.66
N GLY A 17 4.42 18.03 34.21
CA GLY A 17 5.66 18.56 34.79
C GLY A 17 6.16 17.82 36.03
N ALA A 18 5.32 17.00 36.65
CA ALA A 18 5.66 16.21 37.85
C ALA A 18 6.43 14.90 37.54
N PHE A 19 6.48 14.48 36.26
CA PHE A 19 7.13 13.24 35.84
C PHE A 19 8.11 13.50 34.69
N PRO A 20 9.42 13.69 34.93
CA PRO A 20 10.42 14.01 33.92
C PRO A 20 10.45 13.00 32.76
N MET A 21 10.15 11.73 33.06
CA MET A 21 10.11 10.66 32.07
C MET A 21 9.02 10.85 31.01
N PHE A 22 7.87 11.45 31.37
CA PHE A 22 6.80 11.77 30.41
C PHE A 22 7.17 12.95 29.51
N GLY A 23 7.98 13.88 29.97
CA GLY A 23 8.47 14.99 29.15
C GLY A 23 9.38 14.54 28.00
N ASP A 24 10.22 13.55 28.23
CA ASP A 24 11.11 12.99 27.21
C ASP A 24 10.33 12.09 26.24
N ILE A 25 9.35 11.31 26.73
CA ILE A 25 8.42 10.54 25.90
C ILE A 25 7.57 11.51 25.06
N ALA A 26 7.02 12.57 25.64
CA ALA A 26 6.23 13.56 24.90
C ALA A 26 7.06 14.28 23.82
N LYS A 27 8.34 14.60 24.07
CA LYS A 27 9.25 15.14 23.06
C LYS A 27 9.59 14.14 21.96
N ALA A 28 9.76 12.87 22.29
CA ALA A 28 9.97 11.80 21.32
C ALA A 28 8.72 11.53 20.47
N LEU A 29 7.52 11.70 21.07
CA LEU A 29 6.23 11.56 20.38
C LEU A 29 5.85 12.81 19.57
N GLN A 30 6.38 14.01 19.89
CA GLN A 30 6.19 15.23 19.10
C GLN A 30 6.99 15.12 17.79
N GLY A 31 6.55 14.26 16.88
CA GLY A 31 7.05 14.22 15.52
C GLY A 31 6.76 15.56 14.82
N GLN A 32 7.70 16.02 14.00
CA GLN A 32 7.50 17.21 13.18
C GLN A 32 6.57 16.86 12.01
N GLY A 33 5.26 17.04 12.16
CA GLY A 33 4.30 16.82 11.08
C GLY A 33 3.11 15.91 11.44
N PRO A 34 2.24 15.63 10.46
CA PRO A 34 1.00 14.87 10.69
C PRO A 34 1.24 13.38 10.97
N LEU A 35 2.45 12.87 10.68
CA LEU A 35 2.86 11.48 10.90
C LEU A 35 4.25 11.43 11.52
N ASN A 36 4.44 10.62 12.56
CA ASN A 36 5.74 10.37 13.16
C ASN A 36 6.52 9.32 12.34
N TRP A 37 7.46 9.80 11.53
CA TRP A 37 8.25 8.95 10.62
C TRP A 37 9.26 8.05 11.33
N ASP A 38 9.71 8.43 12.51
CA ASP A 38 10.64 7.59 13.28
C ASP A 38 9.90 6.39 13.86
N ALA A 39 8.67 6.60 14.38
CA ALA A 39 7.79 5.50 14.77
C ALA A 39 7.46 4.61 13.56
N ALA A 40 7.11 5.19 12.41
CA ALA A 40 6.82 4.42 11.21
C ALA A 40 7.99 3.52 10.79
N ARG A 41 9.22 4.05 10.77
CA ARG A 41 10.42 3.25 10.44
C ARG A 41 10.67 2.14 11.46
N GLN A 42 10.54 2.45 12.75
CA GLN A 42 10.77 1.47 13.81
C GLN A 42 9.80 0.31 13.72
N PHE A 43 8.51 0.59 13.55
CA PHE A 43 7.48 -0.44 13.44
C PHE A 43 7.55 -1.20 12.11
N ALA A 44 7.92 -0.55 11.01
CA ALA A 44 8.15 -1.24 9.75
C ALA A 44 9.32 -2.23 9.83
N MET A 45 10.42 -1.84 10.47
CA MET A 45 11.53 -2.75 10.70
C MET A 45 11.16 -3.89 11.64
N LEU A 46 10.42 -3.60 12.71
CA LEU A 46 9.95 -4.63 13.64
C LEU A 46 9.05 -5.65 12.93
N GLY A 47 8.08 -5.19 12.14
CA GLY A 47 7.20 -6.04 11.35
C GLY A 47 7.94 -6.82 10.28
N ALA A 48 8.89 -6.19 9.56
CA ALA A 48 9.67 -6.84 8.52
C ALA A 48 10.58 -7.95 9.04
N THR A 49 11.12 -7.79 10.24
CA THR A 49 12.12 -8.71 10.81
C THR A 49 11.56 -9.59 11.93
N GLU A 50 10.33 -9.36 12.37
CA GLU A 50 9.73 -10.02 13.56
C GLU A 50 10.63 -9.88 14.80
N GLY A 51 11.38 -8.76 14.89
CA GLY A 51 12.32 -8.49 15.97
C GLY A 51 13.60 -9.34 15.94
N GLN A 52 13.82 -10.12 14.88
CA GLN A 52 15.03 -10.94 14.73
C GLN A 52 16.07 -10.25 13.84
N PRO A 53 17.37 -10.52 14.05
CA PRO A 53 18.41 -10.04 13.14
C PRO A 53 18.19 -10.58 11.72
N GLU A 54 18.18 -9.69 10.73
CA GLU A 54 18.01 -10.06 9.33
C GLU A 54 19.37 -10.35 8.68
N HIS A 55 19.45 -11.45 7.95
CA HIS A 55 20.65 -11.79 7.22
C HIS A 55 20.70 -11.02 5.89
N ASN A 56 21.90 -10.66 5.47
CA ASN A 56 22.10 -10.07 4.15
C ASN A 56 21.70 -11.05 3.03
N VAL A 57 21.31 -10.51 1.91
CA VAL A 57 21.04 -11.29 0.69
C VAL A 57 22.27 -12.06 0.28
N ASP A 58 22.10 -13.36 0.01
CA ASP A 58 23.17 -14.22 -0.49
C ASP A 58 23.72 -13.68 -1.83
N PRO A 59 25.03 -13.53 -1.98
CA PRO A 59 25.64 -13.17 -3.25
C PRO A 59 25.28 -14.14 -4.41
N GLY A 60 25.09 -15.44 -4.09
CA GLY A 60 24.64 -16.45 -5.05
C GLY A 60 23.26 -16.14 -5.62
N ASP A 61 22.32 -15.68 -4.78
CA ASP A 61 21.00 -15.25 -5.24
C ASP A 61 21.09 -14.07 -6.20
N ARG A 62 21.93 -13.07 -5.92
CA ARG A 62 22.11 -11.93 -6.84
C ARG A 62 22.59 -12.35 -8.20
N ILE A 63 23.53 -13.30 -8.26
CA ILE A 63 24.04 -13.84 -9.54
C ILE A 63 22.90 -14.60 -10.26
N ALA A 64 22.22 -15.50 -9.56
CA ALA A 64 21.14 -16.31 -10.16
C ALA A 64 20.00 -15.44 -10.70
N TYR A 65 19.54 -14.46 -9.94
CA TYR A 65 18.50 -13.52 -10.41
C TYR A 65 18.98 -12.66 -11.58
N GLY A 66 20.25 -12.21 -11.60
CA GLY A 66 20.80 -11.45 -12.72
C GLY A 66 20.88 -12.25 -14.03
N GLU A 67 21.19 -13.55 -13.94
CA GLU A 67 21.20 -14.44 -15.11
C GLU A 67 19.78 -14.71 -15.62
N LEU A 68 18.85 -15.05 -14.73
CA LEU A 68 17.47 -15.35 -15.08
C LEU A 68 16.71 -14.11 -15.58
N ALA A 69 17.03 -12.92 -15.06
CA ALA A 69 16.40 -11.67 -15.47
C ALA A 69 16.59 -11.34 -16.94
N ARG A 70 17.77 -11.62 -17.50
CA ARG A 70 18.04 -11.40 -18.94
C ARG A 70 17.15 -12.28 -19.80
N ILE A 71 16.96 -13.53 -19.38
CA ILE A 71 16.11 -14.48 -20.11
C ILE A 71 14.64 -14.04 -20.02
N ALA A 72 14.17 -13.70 -18.81
CA ALA A 72 12.81 -13.22 -18.60
C ALA A 72 12.52 -11.93 -19.36
N ALA A 73 13.47 -10.96 -19.35
CA ALA A 73 13.35 -9.69 -20.06
C ALA A 73 13.20 -9.88 -21.57
N MET A 74 13.98 -10.77 -22.17
CA MET A 74 13.87 -11.08 -23.60
C MET A 74 12.45 -11.56 -23.94
N HIS A 75 11.90 -12.48 -23.16
CA HIS A 75 10.54 -13.00 -23.42
C HIS A 75 9.43 -12.00 -23.13
N VAL A 76 9.61 -11.15 -22.11
CA VAL A 76 8.65 -10.05 -21.84
C VAL A 76 8.66 -9.05 -22.98
N ASN A 77 9.84 -8.68 -23.50
CA ASN A 77 9.97 -7.79 -24.65
C ASN A 77 9.34 -8.40 -25.92
N ASP A 78 9.53 -9.70 -26.16
CA ASP A 78 8.91 -10.41 -27.29
C ASP A 78 7.38 -10.37 -27.25
N VAL A 79 6.78 -10.44 -26.04
CA VAL A 79 5.33 -10.40 -25.85
C VAL A 79 4.79 -8.98 -25.91
N THR A 80 5.54 -8.01 -25.36
CA THR A 80 5.04 -6.62 -25.21
C THR A 80 5.47 -5.68 -26.32
N GLY A 81 6.28 -6.15 -27.29
CA GLY A 81 6.86 -5.30 -28.32
C GLY A 81 7.86 -4.27 -27.77
N GLY A 82 8.47 -4.53 -26.61
CA GLY A 82 9.43 -3.63 -25.97
C GLY A 82 10.81 -3.73 -26.61
N GLU A 83 11.47 -2.59 -26.83
CA GLU A 83 12.84 -2.54 -27.36
C GLU A 83 13.88 -2.15 -26.28
N ASN A 84 13.44 -1.67 -25.11
CA ASN A 84 14.32 -1.18 -24.07
C ASN A 84 14.69 -2.28 -23.08
N ASP A 85 15.98 -2.34 -22.73
CA ASP A 85 16.43 -3.18 -21.64
C ASP A 85 15.87 -2.62 -20.29
N PRO A 86 15.20 -3.46 -19.49
CA PRO A 86 14.76 -3.04 -18.16
C PRO A 86 15.95 -2.83 -17.23
N PRO A 87 15.79 -2.08 -16.13
CA PRO A 87 16.83 -1.94 -15.13
C PRO A 87 17.18 -3.31 -14.52
N GLU A 88 18.45 -3.46 -14.13
CA GLU A 88 18.90 -4.68 -13.46
C GLU A 88 18.16 -4.87 -12.12
N PRO A 89 17.62 -6.07 -11.82
CA PRO A 89 16.87 -6.31 -10.62
C PRO A 89 17.78 -6.21 -9.38
N ARG A 90 17.33 -5.46 -8.39
CA ARG A 90 17.95 -5.38 -7.07
C ARG A 90 17.31 -6.39 -6.14
N ILE A 91 18.13 -7.22 -5.53
CA ILE A 91 17.69 -8.19 -4.55
C ILE A 91 17.89 -7.59 -3.17
N VAL A 92 16.81 -7.52 -2.40
CA VAL A 92 16.77 -6.85 -1.10
C VAL A 92 16.24 -7.78 -0.01
N THR A 93 16.47 -7.38 1.23
CA THR A 93 15.85 -8.00 2.40
C THR A 93 14.46 -7.41 2.66
N ARG A 94 13.64 -8.06 3.51
CA ARG A 94 12.33 -7.55 3.95
C ARG A 94 12.45 -6.17 4.57
N GLY A 95 13.43 -5.98 5.47
CA GLY A 95 13.68 -4.69 6.12
C GLY A 95 14.08 -3.60 5.15
N GLN A 96 14.93 -3.91 4.15
CA GLN A 96 15.29 -2.96 3.11
C GLN A 96 14.06 -2.57 2.26
N TRP A 97 13.25 -3.56 1.84
CA TRP A 97 12.02 -3.31 1.09
C TRP A 97 11.06 -2.41 1.87
N ALA A 98 10.87 -2.69 3.17
CA ALA A 98 9.98 -1.91 4.03
C ALA A 98 10.47 -0.46 4.18
N ALA A 99 11.75 -0.25 4.45
CA ALA A 99 12.34 1.08 4.59
C ALA A 99 12.24 1.91 3.30
N GLU A 100 12.56 1.29 2.15
CA GLU A 100 12.46 1.93 0.83
C GLU A 100 11.01 2.21 0.43
N THR A 101 10.07 1.35 0.81
CA THR A 101 8.63 1.52 0.56
C THR A 101 8.06 2.69 1.37
N LEU A 102 8.40 2.80 2.65
CA LEU A 102 8.02 3.96 3.46
C LEU A 102 8.53 5.27 2.86
N GLU A 103 9.76 5.28 2.39
CA GLU A 103 10.34 6.50 1.79
C GLU A 103 9.71 6.84 0.44
N ALA A 104 9.46 5.83 -0.41
CA ALA A 104 8.83 6.02 -1.72
C ALA A 104 7.42 6.57 -1.63
N TYR A 105 6.65 6.14 -0.63
CA TYR A 105 5.26 6.57 -0.40
C TYR A 105 5.11 7.65 0.68
N ARG A 106 6.22 8.27 1.11
CA ARG A 106 6.19 9.36 2.09
C ARG A 106 5.19 10.46 1.76
N PRO A 107 5.11 11.00 0.52
CA PRO A 107 4.11 12.00 0.17
C PRO A 107 2.68 11.48 0.37
N LEU A 108 2.39 10.26 -0.09
CA LEU A 108 1.06 9.65 0.01
C LEU A 108 0.60 9.45 1.45
N PHE A 109 1.48 8.92 2.31
CA PHE A 109 1.18 8.75 3.74
C PHE A 109 1.10 10.08 4.49
N THR A 110 1.81 11.12 4.05
CA THR A 110 1.68 12.47 4.59
C THR A 110 0.33 13.08 4.22
N ASP A 111 -0.11 12.92 2.97
CA ASP A 111 -1.43 13.37 2.51
C ASP A 111 -2.55 12.67 3.29
N LEU A 112 -2.41 11.35 3.51
CA LEU A 112 -3.33 10.56 4.33
C LEU A 112 -3.43 11.09 5.76
N ALA A 113 -2.29 11.22 6.43
CA ALA A 113 -2.25 11.67 7.82
C ALA A 113 -2.77 13.11 7.96
N THR A 114 -2.53 13.96 6.95
CA THR A 114 -3.08 15.32 6.89
C THR A 114 -4.59 15.30 6.74
N SER A 115 -5.13 14.45 5.85
CA SER A 115 -6.58 14.34 5.62
C SER A 115 -7.31 13.82 6.86
N LEU A 116 -6.73 12.85 7.56
CA LEU A 116 -7.27 12.29 8.80
C LEU A 116 -7.12 13.24 10.01
N GLY A 117 -6.09 14.09 10.00
CA GLY A 117 -5.86 15.09 11.05
C GLY A 117 -6.69 16.38 10.90
N GLN A 118 -7.38 16.57 9.78
CA GLN A 118 -8.25 17.72 9.57
C GLN A 118 -9.56 17.53 10.36
N GLN A 119 -9.74 18.35 11.39
CA GLN A 119 -11.02 18.37 12.10
C GLN A 119 -12.13 18.89 11.18
N PRO A 120 -13.31 18.24 11.13
CA PRO A 120 -14.44 18.76 10.40
C PRO A 120 -14.92 20.07 11.06
N GLY A 121 -14.72 21.19 10.36
CA GLY A 121 -15.32 22.49 10.70
C GLY A 121 -14.73 23.16 11.93
N THR A 122 -14.03 24.25 11.71
CA THR A 122 -13.54 25.19 12.74
C THR A 122 -14.67 25.96 13.47
N ASP A 123 -15.94 25.58 13.25
CA ASP A 123 -17.13 26.21 13.85
C ASP A 123 -17.75 25.41 15.00
N VAL A 124 -17.18 24.27 15.40
CA VAL A 124 -17.59 23.61 16.63
C VAL A 124 -16.90 24.34 17.78
N GLU A 125 -17.70 25.11 18.56
CA GLU A 125 -17.23 25.69 19.83
C GLU A 125 -16.46 24.62 20.61
N ALA A 126 -15.26 25.01 21.07
CA ALA A 126 -14.43 24.12 21.88
C ALA A 126 -15.28 23.49 22.97
N PRO A 127 -15.19 22.16 23.20
CA PRO A 127 -16.01 21.49 24.20
C PRO A 127 -15.92 22.29 25.52
N ALA A 128 -17.09 22.64 26.10
CA ALA A 128 -17.13 23.42 27.35
C ALA A 128 -16.60 22.61 28.53
N ASP A 129 -16.46 21.27 28.38
CA ASP A 129 -15.96 20.37 29.41
C ASP A 129 -14.41 20.31 29.39
N PRO A 130 -13.76 20.69 30.51
CA PRO A 130 -12.28 20.63 30.63
C PRO A 130 -11.72 19.22 30.41
N MET A 131 -12.46 18.19 30.72
CA MET A 131 -12.04 16.79 30.51
C MET A 131 -12.02 16.42 29.02
N MET A 132 -13.02 16.88 28.26
CA MET A 132 -13.03 16.73 26.81
C MET A 132 -11.92 17.51 26.12
N GLN A 133 -11.59 18.72 26.60
CA GLN A 133 -10.46 19.51 26.10
C GLN A 133 -9.13 18.77 26.36
N MET A 134 -8.96 18.18 27.52
CA MET A 134 -7.76 17.41 27.86
C MET A 134 -7.63 16.17 27.00
N MET A 135 -8.73 15.42 26.78
CA MET A 135 -8.73 14.24 25.89
C MET A 135 -8.43 14.62 24.43
N ALA A 136 -9.01 15.71 23.95
CA ALA A 136 -8.73 16.22 22.60
C ALA A 136 -7.25 16.60 22.44
N GLY A 137 -6.67 17.29 23.42
CA GLY A 137 -5.24 17.63 23.45
C GLY A 137 -4.32 16.40 23.48
N LEU A 138 -4.69 15.39 24.27
CA LEU A 138 -3.95 14.11 24.31
C LEU A 138 -4.02 13.35 22.97
N SER A 139 -5.20 13.27 22.39
CA SER A 139 -5.43 12.65 21.08
C SER A 139 -4.62 13.37 19.97
N GLN A 140 -4.61 14.70 20.00
CA GLN A 140 -3.85 15.50 19.04
C GLN A 140 -2.32 15.32 19.19
N MET A 141 -1.85 15.10 20.42
CA MET A 141 -0.44 14.87 20.70
C MET A 141 -0.01 13.43 20.29
N MET A 142 -0.89 12.44 20.52
CA MET A 142 -0.59 11.02 20.22
C MET A 142 -0.89 10.62 18.78
N GLY A 143 -1.80 11.31 18.10
CA GLY A 143 -2.25 10.98 16.74
C GLY A 143 -1.13 10.72 15.74
N PRO A 144 -0.14 11.63 15.61
CA PRO A 144 0.99 11.40 14.68
C PRO A 144 1.83 10.16 14.99
N ALA A 145 2.00 9.82 16.27
CA ALA A 145 2.75 8.63 16.68
C ALA A 145 1.96 7.35 16.34
N MET A 146 0.68 7.34 16.64
CA MET A 146 -0.20 6.21 16.35
C MET A 146 -0.31 5.97 14.84
N MET A 147 -0.49 7.03 14.05
CA MET A 147 -0.48 6.94 12.59
C MET A 147 0.86 6.40 12.08
N GLY A 148 1.98 6.85 12.64
CA GLY A 148 3.30 6.33 12.31
C GLY A 148 3.43 4.84 12.60
N MET A 149 2.99 4.40 13.77
CA MET A 149 3.00 2.97 14.14
C MET A 149 2.14 2.15 13.19
N SER A 150 0.94 2.59 12.85
CA SER A 150 0.03 1.85 11.96
C SER A 150 0.57 1.72 10.55
N VAL A 151 1.02 2.83 9.95
CA VAL A 151 1.64 2.81 8.62
C VAL A 151 2.89 1.94 8.64
N GLY A 152 3.70 2.04 9.70
CA GLY A 152 4.90 1.22 9.84
C GLY A 152 4.58 -0.27 9.95
N SER A 153 3.65 -0.65 10.83
CA SER A 153 3.24 -2.05 11.01
C SER A 153 2.70 -2.63 9.70
N MET A 154 1.83 -1.90 9.00
CA MET A 154 1.29 -2.31 7.70
C MET A 154 2.41 -2.57 6.68
N VAL A 155 3.34 -1.63 6.51
CA VAL A 155 4.45 -1.80 5.54
C VAL A 155 5.38 -2.94 5.96
N GLY A 156 5.60 -3.12 7.26
CA GLY A 156 6.35 -4.24 7.81
C GLY A 156 5.69 -5.59 7.51
N ALA A 157 4.39 -5.71 7.75
CA ALA A 157 3.64 -6.93 7.46
C ALA A 157 3.59 -7.24 5.96
N LEU A 158 3.38 -6.23 5.10
CA LEU A 158 3.46 -6.40 3.65
C LEU A 158 4.80 -6.95 3.19
N SER A 159 5.90 -6.48 3.79
CA SER A 159 7.25 -6.93 3.45
C SER A 159 7.48 -8.44 3.64
N GLN A 160 6.66 -9.09 4.47
CA GLN A 160 6.71 -10.53 4.72
C GLN A 160 6.15 -11.37 3.55
N ARG A 161 5.36 -10.77 2.67
CA ARG A 161 4.58 -11.50 1.65
C ARG A 161 4.91 -11.12 0.21
N VAL A 162 5.33 -9.88 -0.02
CA VAL A 162 5.61 -9.38 -1.36
C VAL A 162 6.78 -10.09 -1.99
N PHE A 163 6.69 -10.34 -3.29
CA PHE A 163 7.81 -10.83 -4.08
C PHE A 163 8.69 -9.69 -4.58
N GLY A 164 8.06 -8.51 -4.84
CA GLY A 164 8.77 -7.35 -5.36
C GLY A 164 8.04 -6.03 -5.17
N LEU A 165 8.10 -5.15 -6.16
CA LEU A 165 7.44 -3.85 -6.14
C LEU A 165 6.05 -3.85 -6.77
N HIS A 166 5.78 -4.78 -7.69
CA HIS A 166 4.60 -4.78 -8.54
C HIS A 166 3.50 -5.74 -8.10
N ASP A 167 3.66 -6.40 -6.93
CA ASP A 167 2.58 -7.17 -6.30
C ASP A 167 1.35 -6.30 -6.02
N LEU A 168 1.59 -5.02 -5.71
CA LEU A 168 0.56 -4.00 -5.66
C LEU A 168 0.82 -2.99 -6.80
N PRO A 169 -0.19 -2.66 -7.61
CA PRO A 169 -0.04 -1.73 -8.73
C PRO A 169 0.00 -0.27 -8.25
N ILE A 170 0.87 0.04 -7.31
CA ILE A 170 1.05 1.38 -6.76
C ILE A 170 2.23 2.04 -7.45
N PRO A 171 2.01 3.13 -8.22
CA PRO A 171 3.08 3.81 -8.93
C PRO A 171 4.16 4.37 -8.00
N ARG A 172 5.42 4.21 -8.40
CA ARG A 172 6.57 4.79 -7.72
C ARG A 172 7.26 5.82 -8.61
N ALA A 173 7.93 6.82 -8.00
CA ALA A 173 8.69 7.82 -8.74
C ALA A 173 9.91 7.20 -9.44
N LYS A 174 10.60 6.28 -8.76
CA LYS A 174 11.72 5.54 -9.32
C LYS A 174 11.23 4.30 -10.05
N GLN A 175 11.72 4.14 -11.27
CA GLN A 175 11.44 2.97 -12.11
C GLN A 175 12.52 1.91 -11.86
N GLU A 176 12.30 1.08 -10.87
CA GLU A 176 13.24 0.04 -10.41
C GLU A 176 12.53 -1.32 -10.43
N ILE A 177 13.32 -2.38 -10.52
CA ILE A 177 12.87 -3.75 -10.25
C ILE A 177 13.54 -4.19 -8.96
N VAL A 178 12.75 -4.56 -7.98
CA VAL A 178 13.22 -4.99 -6.66
C VAL A 178 12.57 -6.31 -6.30
N LEU A 179 13.35 -7.26 -5.79
CA LEU A 179 12.88 -8.59 -5.43
C LEU A 179 13.26 -8.92 -3.98
N VAL A 180 12.35 -9.55 -3.26
CA VAL A 180 12.57 -10.04 -1.89
C VAL A 180 12.85 -11.54 -1.96
N ALA A 181 14.13 -11.91 -2.14
CA ALA A 181 14.55 -13.29 -2.42
C ALA A 181 14.06 -14.30 -1.37
N ARG A 182 14.04 -13.90 -0.10
CA ARG A 182 13.58 -14.75 1.01
C ARG A 182 12.11 -15.14 0.84
N ASN A 183 11.24 -14.20 0.50
CA ASN A 183 9.81 -14.48 0.32
C ASN A 183 9.59 -15.43 -0.87
N ILE A 184 10.34 -15.22 -1.94
CA ILE A 184 10.26 -16.07 -3.15
C ILE A 184 10.69 -17.49 -2.84
N ALA A 185 11.77 -17.67 -2.05
CA ALA A 185 12.26 -18.98 -1.64
C ALA A 185 11.26 -19.67 -0.69
N GLU A 186 10.79 -18.97 0.35
CA GLU A 186 9.82 -19.51 1.32
C GLU A 186 8.49 -19.91 0.64
N PHE A 187 8.05 -19.12 -0.35
CA PHE A 187 6.86 -19.46 -1.14
C PHE A 187 7.10 -20.71 -2.00
N ALA A 188 8.25 -20.78 -2.68
CA ALA A 188 8.61 -21.95 -3.48
C ALA A 188 8.65 -23.23 -2.64
N ASP A 189 9.24 -23.17 -1.45
CA ASP A 189 9.31 -24.28 -0.52
C ASP A 189 7.91 -24.69 -0.01
N THR A 190 7.07 -23.72 0.37
CA THR A 190 5.71 -23.96 0.89
C THR A 190 4.82 -24.66 -0.13
N TRP A 191 4.94 -24.29 -1.41
CA TRP A 191 4.13 -24.83 -2.50
C TRP A 191 4.83 -25.94 -3.28
N GLU A 192 6.02 -26.37 -2.81
CA GLU A 192 6.83 -27.41 -3.47
C GLU A 192 7.11 -27.07 -4.96
N ILE A 193 7.39 -25.80 -5.25
CA ILE A 193 7.73 -25.30 -6.59
C ILE A 193 9.26 -25.29 -6.74
N PRO A 194 9.82 -25.76 -7.87
CA PRO A 194 11.25 -25.62 -8.11
C PRO A 194 11.67 -24.14 -8.05
N THR A 195 12.69 -23.84 -7.25
CA THR A 195 13.10 -22.46 -6.93
C THR A 195 13.39 -21.61 -8.18
N ASP A 196 14.06 -22.16 -9.18
CA ASP A 196 14.39 -21.40 -10.40
C ASP A 196 13.13 -21.11 -11.24
N GLN A 197 12.13 -21.99 -11.22
CA GLN A 197 10.86 -21.73 -11.90
C GLN A 197 10.06 -20.63 -11.19
N MET A 198 10.07 -20.62 -9.87
CA MET A 198 9.46 -19.52 -9.10
C MET A 198 10.19 -18.20 -9.34
N ARG A 199 11.53 -18.19 -9.36
CA ARG A 199 12.34 -17.03 -9.71
C ARG A 199 11.99 -16.48 -11.09
N LEU A 200 11.88 -17.34 -12.09
CA LEU A 200 11.50 -16.95 -13.47
C LEU A 200 10.09 -16.37 -13.52
N TRP A 201 9.15 -16.98 -12.80
CA TRP A 201 7.78 -16.48 -12.75
C TRP A 201 7.71 -15.09 -12.12
N VAL A 202 8.38 -14.89 -10.97
CA VAL A 202 8.42 -13.59 -10.30
C VAL A 202 9.12 -12.52 -11.14
N LEU A 203 10.22 -12.89 -11.82
CA LEU A 203 10.90 -11.98 -12.75
C LEU A 203 9.97 -11.58 -13.91
N ALA A 204 9.24 -12.55 -14.49
CA ALA A 204 8.25 -12.23 -15.52
C ALA A 204 7.17 -11.27 -15.00
N HIS A 205 6.69 -11.48 -13.77
CA HIS A 205 5.70 -10.61 -13.12
C HIS A 205 6.24 -9.19 -12.88
N GLU A 206 7.40 -9.07 -12.26
CA GLU A 206 8.00 -7.77 -11.96
C GLU A 206 8.38 -6.99 -13.20
N LEU A 207 8.92 -7.66 -14.22
CA LEU A 207 9.24 -7.06 -15.51
C LEU A 207 7.97 -6.58 -16.24
N SER A 208 6.90 -7.36 -16.21
CA SER A 208 5.62 -7.00 -16.84
C SER A 208 4.97 -5.80 -16.13
N GLY A 209 4.94 -5.80 -14.79
CA GLY A 209 4.45 -4.67 -14.00
C GLY A 209 5.30 -3.41 -14.22
N HIS A 210 6.63 -3.55 -14.24
CA HIS A 210 7.54 -2.47 -14.58
C HIS A 210 7.26 -1.90 -15.97
N ARG A 211 7.04 -2.75 -16.98
CA ARG A 211 6.74 -2.33 -18.34
C ARG A 211 5.52 -1.41 -18.40
N VAL A 212 4.44 -1.75 -17.73
CA VAL A 212 3.20 -0.96 -17.70
C VAL A 212 3.37 0.33 -16.89
N LEU A 213 3.92 0.21 -15.67
CA LEU A 213 4.02 1.34 -14.76
C LEU A 213 5.18 2.29 -15.05
N SER A 214 6.12 1.93 -15.95
CA SER A 214 7.13 2.86 -16.47
C SER A 214 6.54 3.82 -17.52
N ILE A 215 5.37 3.54 -18.07
CA ILE A 215 4.68 4.42 -19.00
C ILE A 215 4.13 5.62 -18.24
N GLU A 216 4.60 6.81 -18.58
CA GLU A 216 4.38 8.03 -17.78
C GLU A 216 2.90 8.34 -17.57
N HIS A 217 2.08 8.28 -18.62
CA HIS A 217 0.66 8.61 -18.49
C HIS A 217 -0.13 7.57 -17.70
N VAL A 218 0.19 6.26 -17.81
CA VAL A 218 -0.43 5.20 -16.99
C VAL A 218 -0.08 5.41 -15.52
N ARG A 219 1.22 5.62 -15.25
CA ARG A 219 1.73 5.88 -13.91
C ARG A 219 1.09 7.12 -13.29
N THR A 220 1.02 8.23 -14.03
CA THR A 220 0.49 9.49 -13.55
C THR A 220 -1.01 9.41 -13.31
N ALA A 221 -1.76 8.79 -14.22
CA ALA A 221 -3.21 8.61 -14.07
C ALA A 221 -3.54 7.76 -12.81
N LEU A 222 -2.84 6.65 -12.62
CA LEU A 222 -3.05 5.80 -11.44
C LEU A 222 -2.62 6.49 -10.15
N ALA A 223 -1.48 7.19 -10.16
CA ALA A 223 -1.00 7.95 -9.00
C ALA A 223 -1.97 9.07 -8.61
N ASP A 224 -2.57 9.76 -9.58
CA ASP A 224 -3.57 10.81 -9.32
C ASP A 224 -4.85 10.22 -8.70
N LEU A 225 -5.34 9.10 -9.22
CA LEU A 225 -6.51 8.42 -8.66
C LEU A 225 -6.27 7.98 -7.21
N VAL A 226 -5.11 7.37 -6.92
CA VAL A 226 -4.75 6.95 -5.55
C VAL A 226 -4.62 8.16 -4.64
N ARG A 227 -3.94 9.23 -5.06
CA ARG A 227 -3.79 10.45 -4.27
C ARG A 227 -5.14 11.08 -3.95
N ARG A 228 -6.03 11.18 -4.93
CA ARG A 228 -7.39 11.71 -4.74
C ARG A 228 -8.20 10.85 -3.78
N HIS A 229 -8.07 9.53 -3.86
CA HIS A 229 -8.71 8.62 -2.91
C HIS A 229 -8.21 8.90 -1.49
N VAL A 230 -6.89 8.94 -1.29
CA VAL A 230 -6.23 9.20 0.00
C VAL A 230 -6.60 10.58 0.57
N SER A 231 -6.61 11.63 -0.27
CA SER A 231 -6.99 12.98 0.15
C SER A 231 -8.49 13.15 0.41
N GLY A 232 -9.28 12.17 0.00
CA GLY A 232 -10.74 12.17 0.19
C GLY A 232 -11.21 11.72 1.56
N PHE A 233 -10.32 11.23 2.43
CA PHE A 233 -10.70 10.83 3.78
C PHE A 233 -11.24 12.01 4.58
N ARG A 234 -12.33 11.76 5.31
CA ARG A 234 -12.94 12.73 6.24
C ARG A 234 -13.16 12.01 7.56
N PRO A 235 -12.55 12.52 8.66
CA PRO A 235 -12.77 11.92 9.98
C PRO A 235 -14.26 12.03 10.35
N ASP A 236 -14.84 10.94 10.85
CA ASP A 236 -16.16 10.93 11.44
C ASP A 236 -16.03 10.72 12.96
N PRO A 237 -16.16 11.81 13.76
CA PRO A 237 -16.05 11.70 15.22
C PRO A 237 -17.11 10.77 15.84
N SER A 238 -18.28 10.61 15.18
CA SER A 238 -19.33 9.72 15.69
C SER A 238 -18.98 8.25 15.49
N ALA A 239 -18.45 7.89 14.33
CA ALA A 239 -17.97 6.53 14.07
C ALA A 239 -16.82 6.14 15.01
N MET A 240 -15.91 7.07 15.31
CA MET A 240 -14.84 6.86 16.29
C MET A 240 -15.38 6.68 17.71
N ALA A 241 -16.37 7.50 18.11
CA ALA A 241 -17.01 7.39 19.42
C ALA A 241 -17.79 6.07 19.58
N ASP A 242 -18.48 5.62 18.53
CA ASP A 242 -19.23 4.36 18.52
C ASP A 242 -18.29 3.15 18.61
N SER A 243 -17.16 3.19 17.89
CA SER A 243 -16.12 2.15 17.95
C SER A 243 -15.46 2.08 19.33
N LEU A 244 -15.17 3.22 19.95
CA LEU A 244 -14.59 3.28 21.30
C LEU A 244 -15.64 3.00 22.38
N GLY A 245 -16.92 3.33 22.16
CA GLY A 245 -18.03 3.07 23.09
C GLY A 245 -18.39 1.59 23.22
N GLY A 246 -17.97 0.76 22.26
CA GLY A 246 -18.08 -0.70 22.33
C GLY A 246 -17.01 -1.37 23.20
N ILE A 247 -15.98 -0.63 23.60
CA ILE A 247 -14.94 -1.10 24.49
C ILE A 247 -15.38 -0.78 25.93
N ASP A 248 -15.82 -1.80 26.66
CA ASP A 248 -16.14 -1.66 28.09
C ASP A 248 -14.81 -1.69 28.89
N PRO A 249 -14.33 -0.53 29.39
CA PRO A 249 -13.08 -0.49 30.14
C PRO A 249 -13.19 -1.19 31.52
N MET A 250 -14.39 -1.62 31.89
CA MET A 250 -14.67 -2.31 33.15
C MET A 250 -14.97 -3.81 32.97
N SER A 251 -14.87 -4.35 31.76
CA SER A 251 -14.90 -5.80 31.57
C SER A 251 -13.63 -6.43 32.13
N SER A 252 -13.80 -7.16 33.22
CA SER A 252 -12.74 -7.64 34.12
C SER A 252 -11.80 -8.74 33.53
N ASP A 253 -11.82 -8.99 32.24
CA ASP A 253 -11.08 -10.10 31.62
C ASP A 253 -9.98 -9.67 30.62
N SER A 254 -9.82 -8.39 30.35
CA SER A 254 -8.79 -7.92 29.40
C SER A 254 -7.98 -6.75 29.98
N ASP A 255 -6.67 -6.77 29.80
CA ASP A 255 -5.81 -5.63 30.12
C ASP A 255 -6.30 -4.41 29.30
N PRO A 256 -6.63 -3.28 29.94
CA PRO A 256 -7.08 -2.08 29.23
C PRO A 256 -6.12 -1.62 28.13
N MET A 257 -4.82 -1.89 28.30
CA MET A 257 -3.80 -1.57 27.31
C MET A 257 -3.90 -2.52 26.09
N GLU A 258 -4.21 -3.79 26.31
CA GLU A 258 -4.39 -4.79 25.26
C GLU A 258 -5.67 -4.53 24.46
N ALA A 259 -6.76 -4.13 25.11
CA ALA A 259 -8.01 -3.71 24.46
C ALA A 259 -7.82 -2.45 23.61
N ILE A 260 -7.07 -1.47 24.09
CA ILE A 260 -6.69 -0.28 23.33
C ILE A 260 -5.82 -0.68 22.13
N GLN A 261 -4.83 -1.54 22.32
CA GLN A 261 -3.96 -2.00 21.25
C GLN A 261 -4.74 -2.78 20.18
N GLN A 262 -5.70 -3.64 20.58
CA GLN A 262 -6.58 -4.34 19.64
C GLN A 262 -7.50 -3.39 18.88
N ALA A 263 -8.11 -2.41 19.55
CA ALA A 263 -8.96 -1.41 18.91
C ALA A 263 -8.17 -0.60 17.86
N PHE A 264 -6.94 -0.24 18.17
CA PHE A 264 -6.08 0.49 17.23
C PHE A 264 -5.41 -0.42 16.18
N SER A 265 -5.51 -1.74 16.30
CA SER A 265 -5.12 -2.68 15.24
C SER A 265 -6.23 -2.87 14.21
N ASP A 266 -7.46 -2.46 14.51
CA ASP A 266 -8.56 -2.48 13.53
C ASP A 266 -8.45 -1.28 12.59
N PRO A 267 -8.26 -1.51 11.29
CA PRO A 267 -8.19 -0.44 10.30
C PRO A 267 -9.41 0.47 10.28
N GLU A 268 -10.59 -0.03 10.64
CA GLU A 268 -11.83 0.74 10.67
C GLU A 268 -11.86 1.72 11.85
N VAL A 269 -11.33 1.29 12.98
CA VAL A 269 -11.22 2.15 14.17
C VAL A 269 -10.13 3.22 13.97
N LEU A 270 -8.99 2.83 13.39
CA LEU A 270 -7.88 3.75 13.11
C LEU A 270 -8.25 4.82 12.09
N LEU A 271 -8.99 4.43 11.06
CA LEU A 271 -9.41 5.37 10.05
C LEU A 271 -10.50 6.30 10.55
N GLY A 272 -11.33 5.84 11.53
CA GLY A 272 -12.42 6.66 12.11
C GLY A 272 -13.22 7.39 11.04
N ALA A 273 -13.08 6.94 9.81
CA ALA A 273 -13.48 7.68 8.64
C ALA A 273 -14.44 6.82 7.83
N VAL A 274 -15.62 7.31 7.68
CA VAL A 274 -16.54 6.82 6.66
C VAL A 274 -15.99 7.26 5.32
N GLN A 275 -16.02 6.35 4.33
CA GLN A 275 -15.73 6.73 2.95
C GLN A 275 -16.58 7.92 2.55
N SER A 276 -15.94 9.01 2.12
CA SER A 276 -16.64 10.18 1.63
C SER A 276 -17.39 9.89 0.32
N ASP A 277 -18.39 10.73 0.00
CA ASP A 277 -19.09 10.63 -1.29
C ASP A 277 -18.14 10.76 -2.48
N GLU A 278 -17.09 11.58 -2.33
CA GLU A 278 -16.06 11.75 -3.35
C GLU A 278 -15.25 10.46 -3.57
N GLN A 279 -14.87 9.77 -2.49
CA GLN A 279 -14.19 8.48 -2.60
C GLN A 279 -15.08 7.42 -3.23
N ARG A 280 -16.35 7.35 -2.84
CA ARG A 280 -17.33 6.43 -3.46
C ARG A 280 -17.52 6.69 -4.95
N ALA A 281 -17.56 7.96 -5.37
CA ALA A 281 -17.65 8.33 -6.78
C ALA A 281 -16.36 8.04 -7.57
N LEU A 282 -15.20 8.10 -6.91
CA LEU A 282 -13.89 7.85 -7.53
C LEU A 282 -13.59 6.35 -7.66
N GLN A 283 -14.06 5.53 -6.72
CA GLN A 283 -13.70 4.11 -6.60
C GLN A 283 -13.89 3.31 -7.90
N PRO A 284 -15.01 3.43 -8.66
CA PRO A 284 -15.18 2.68 -9.91
C PRO A 284 -14.10 2.97 -10.95
N ARG A 285 -13.59 4.22 -11.00
CA ARG A 285 -12.51 4.59 -11.93
C ARG A 285 -11.17 4.03 -11.49
N LEU A 286 -10.89 4.06 -10.20
CA LEU A 286 -9.69 3.45 -9.62
C LEU A 286 -9.70 1.93 -9.85
N ASP A 287 -10.83 1.27 -9.57
CA ASP A 287 -11.02 -0.16 -9.81
C ASP A 287 -10.79 -0.55 -11.28
N ALA A 288 -11.30 0.24 -12.22
CA ALA A 288 -11.11 -0.03 -13.65
C ALA A 288 -9.65 0.12 -14.08
N ALA A 289 -8.96 1.16 -13.59
CA ALA A 289 -7.54 1.37 -13.88
C ALA A 289 -6.66 0.26 -13.28
N VAL A 290 -6.91 -0.13 -12.02
CA VAL A 290 -6.22 -1.24 -11.35
C VAL A 290 -6.47 -2.55 -12.09
N ALA A 291 -7.73 -2.86 -12.43
CA ALA A 291 -8.08 -4.07 -13.15
C ALA A 291 -7.38 -4.14 -14.53
N ALA A 292 -7.30 -3.03 -15.26
CA ALA A 292 -6.61 -2.98 -16.55
C ALA A 292 -5.10 -3.26 -16.39
N VAL A 293 -4.44 -2.62 -15.43
CA VAL A 293 -2.99 -2.80 -15.18
C VAL A 293 -2.68 -4.22 -14.73
N VAL A 294 -3.44 -4.75 -13.74
CA VAL A 294 -3.24 -6.11 -13.23
C VAL A 294 -3.57 -7.14 -14.30
N GLY A 295 -4.68 -6.95 -15.03
CA GLY A 295 -5.08 -7.86 -16.11
C GLY A 295 -4.04 -7.95 -17.23
N TYR A 296 -3.49 -6.79 -17.63
CA TYR A 296 -2.41 -6.76 -18.63
C TYR A 296 -1.13 -7.44 -18.11
N THR A 297 -0.72 -7.13 -16.88
CA THR A 297 0.44 -7.76 -16.25
C THR A 297 0.27 -9.28 -16.20
N ASP A 298 -0.85 -9.76 -15.70
CA ASP A 298 -1.14 -11.20 -15.62
C ASP A 298 -1.18 -11.87 -17.00
N TRP A 299 -1.72 -11.18 -18.01
CA TRP A 299 -1.76 -11.71 -19.38
C TRP A 299 -0.33 -11.90 -19.94
N VAL A 300 0.56 -10.89 -19.77
CA VAL A 300 1.95 -11.00 -20.17
C VAL A 300 2.66 -12.13 -19.42
N VAL A 301 2.46 -12.20 -18.09
CA VAL A 301 3.05 -13.24 -17.24
C VAL A 301 2.62 -14.63 -17.70
N ASP A 302 1.34 -14.84 -17.99
CA ASP A 302 0.81 -16.12 -18.47
C ASP A 302 1.47 -16.51 -19.81
N ALA A 303 1.56 -15.57 -20.77
CA ALA A 303 2.19 -15.79 -22.08
C ALA A 303 3.69 -16.11 -21.98
N VAL A 304 4.40 -15.39 -21.12
CA VAL A 304 5.85 -15.57 -20.88
C VAL A 304 6.12 -16.88 -20.13
N SER A 305 5.37 -17.15 -19.07
CA SER A 305 5.58 -18.30 -18.19
C SER A 305 5.39 -19.63 -18.92
N VAL A 306 4.44 -19.72 -19.85
CA VAL A 306 4.24 -20.91 -20.70
C VAL A 306 5.51 -21.22 -21.53
N ARG A 307 6.19 -20.17 -22.03
CA ARG A 307 7.41 -20.32 -22.83
C ARG A 307 8.64 -20.66 -21.97
N LEU A 308 8.75 -20.05 -20.78
CA LEU A 308 9.92 -20.19 -19.90
C LEU A 308 9.87 -21.41 -19.00
N ILE A 309 8.68 -21.75 -18.47
CA ILE A 309 8.49 -22.74 -17.40
C ILE A 309 7.75 -23.97 -17.92
N GLY A 310 6.91 -23.79 -18.95
CA GLY A 310 6.12 -24.88 -19.50
C GLY A 310 4.95 -25.29 -18.60
N GLY A 311 4.75 -26.59 -18.41
CA GLY A 311 3.58 -27.15 -17.72
C GLY A 311 3.41 -26.72 -16.25
N GLU A 312 4.50 -26.42 -15.55
CA GLU A 312 4.46 -25.99 -14.15
C GLU A 312 3.96 -24.54 -13.99
N SER A 313 3.92 -23.75 -15.07
CA SER A 313 3.46 -22.36 -15.02
C SER A 313 2.04 -22.20 -14.46
N LEU A 314 1.13 -23.12 -14.80
CA LEU A 314 -0.24 -23.12 -14.27
C LEU A 314 -0.28 -23.40 -12.78
N ARG A 315 0.59 -24.29 -12.27
CA ARG A 315 0.69 -24.60 -10.85
C ARG A 315 1.15 -23.38 -10.05
N ILE A 316 2.14 -22.66 -10.56
CA ILE A 316 2.65 -21.43 -9.95
C ILE A 316 1.56 -20.36 -9.95
N ALA A 317 0.93 -20.12 -11.09
CA ALA A 317 -0.16 -19.15 -11.21
C ALA A 317 -1.33 -19.45 -10.25
N GLU A 318 -1.68 -20.73 -10.07
CA GLU A 318 -2.72 -21.15 -9.12
C GLU A 318 -2.29 -20.93 -7.66
N ALA A 319 -1.06 -21.26 -7.30
CA ALA A 319 -0.51 -21.03 -5.96
C ALA A 319 -0.54 -19.54 -5.59
N VAL A 320 -0.08 -18.67 -6.50
CA VAL A 320 -0.10 -17.21 -6.31
C VAL A 320 -1.54 -16.69 -6.21
N ARG A 321 -2.46 -17.22 -7.03
CA ARG A 321 -3.87 -16.83 -6.97
C ARG A 321 -4.49 -17.19 -5.61
N ARG A 322 -4.20 -18.37 -5.06
CA ARG A 322 -4.66 -18.77 -3.73
C ARG A 322 -4.12 -17.88 -2.64
N GLN A 323 -2.84 -17.51 -2.70
CA GLN A 323 -2.27 -16.56 -1.75
C GLN A 323 -2.98 -15.19 -1.80
N ARG A 324 -3.32 -14.70 -3.01
CA ARG A 324 -4.07 -13.44 -3.18
C ARG A 324 -5.53 -13.54 -2.74
N ALA A 325 -6.14 -14.73 -2.81
CA ALA A 325 -7.53 -14.97 -2.42
C ALA A 325 -7.72 -15.05 -0.88
N GLU A 326 -6.64 -15.20 -0.13
CA GLU A 326 -6.64 -15.22 1.35
C GLU A 326 -6.05 -13.90 1.89
N PRO A 327 -6.81 -12.78 1.83
CA PRO A 327 -6.30 -11.49 2.29
C PRO A 327 -6.05 -11.52 3.79
N THR A 328 -4.93 -10.96 4.20
CA THR A 328 -4.66 -10.69 5.62
C THR A 328 -5.33 -9.38 6.05
N PRO A 329 -5.44 -9.11 7.35
CA PRO A 329 -5.90 -7.80 7.84
C PRO A 329 -5.08 -6.64 7.27
N ASP A 330 -3.79 -6.84 7.03
CA ASP A 330 -2.91 -5.81 6.45
C ASP A 330 -3.21 -5.53 4.98
N ASP A 331 -3.58 -6.55 4.20
CA ASP A 331 -4.02 -6.36 2.80
C ASP A 331 -5.32 -5.56 2.76
N VAL A 332 -6.26 -5.87 3.67
CA VAL A 332 -7.52 -5.13 3.81
C VAL A 332 -7.25 -3.67 4.20
N PHE A 333 -6.24 -3.44 5.06
CA PHE A 333 -5.84 -2.09 5.46
C PHE A 333 -5.29 -1.28 4.26
N VAL A 334 -4.39 -1.87 3.46
CA VAL A 334 -3.88 -1.24 2.23
C VAL A 334 -5.01 -0.94 1.25
N GLU A 335 -5.92 -1.90 1.06
CA GLU A 335 -7.06 -1.74 0.19
C GLU A 335 -7.95 -0.56 0.62
N LYS A 336 -8.28 -0.48 1.91
CA LYS A 336 -9.09 0.61 2.44
C LYS A 336 -8.38 1.96 2.37
N LEU A 337 -7.07 2.02 2.73
CA LEU A 337 -6.30 3.25 2.72
C LEU A 337 -6.05 3.81 1.33
N LEU A 338 -5.61 2.96 0.42
CA LEU A 338 -5.19 3.38 -0.91
C LEU A 338 -6.28 3.22 -1.96
N GLY A 339 -7.40 2.58 -1.61
CA GLY A 339 -8.48 2.27 -2.54
C GLY A 339 -8.10 1.21 -3.59
N ILE A 340 -6.92 0.60 -3.48
CA ILE A 340 -6.41 -0.37 -4.45
C ILE A 340 -6.88 -1.77 -4.06
N ARG A 341 -7.75 -2.32 -4.90
CA ARG A 341 -8.30 -3.66 -4.74
C ARG A 341 -7.65 -4.60 -5.75
N VAL A 342 -6.93 -5.59 -5.25
CA VAL A 342 -6.31 -6.64 -6.08
C VAL A 342 -6.88 -8.03 -5.78
N GLY A 343 -8.07 -8.08 -5.20
CA GLY A 343 -8.79 -9.30 -4.91
C GLY A 343 -9.23 -10.07 -6.18
N GLU A 344 -9.73 -11.28 -6.00
CA GLU A 344 -10.10 -12.21 -7.09
C GLU A 344 -11.02 -11.58 -8.14
N GLU A 345 -12.00 -10.77 -7.72
CA GLU A 345 -12.95 -10.14 -8.64
C GLU A 345 -12.26 -9.16 -9.59
N GLN A 346 -11.36 -8.31 -9.07
CA GLN A 346 -10.65 -7.31 -9.89
C GLN A 346 -9.70 -7.97 -10.87
N VAL A 347 -8.96 -8.98 -10.41
CA VAL A 347 -8.09 -9.80 -11.28
C VAL A 347 -8.90 -10.47 -12.39
N ARG A 348 -10.04 -11.06 -12.04
CA ARG A 348 -10.94 -11.69 -13.02
C ARG A 348 -11.48 -10.70 -14.04
N ARG A 349 -11.93 -9.51 -13.60
CA ARG A 349 -12.42 -8.44 -14.49
C ARG A 349 -11.31 -7.96 -15.43
N GLY A 350 -10.12 -7.73 -14.91
CA GLY A 350 -8.96 -7.33 -15.71
C GLY A 350 -8.60 -8.38 -16.77
N LYS A 351 -8.48 -9.65 -16.37
CA LYS A 351 -8.22 -10.75 -17.33
C LYS A 351 -9.32 -10.88 -18.39
N ALA A 352 -10.59 -10.78 -18.01
CA ALA A 352 -11.71 -10.84 -18.94
C ALA A 352 -11.69 -9.66 -19.94
N PHE A 353 -11.33 -8.46 -19.49
CA PHE A 353 -11.16 -7.30 -20.37
C PHE A 353 -10.03 -7.54 -21.37
N ILE A 354 -8.85 -7.90 -20.92
CA ILE A 354 -7.68 -8.15 -21.80
C ILE A 354 -7.99 -9.26 -22.80
N GLN A 355 -8.52 -10.40 -22.34
CA GLN A 355 -8.91 -11.49 -23.24
C GLN A 355 -9.97 -11.05 -24.25
N GLY A 356 -10.96 -10.25 -23.80
CA GLY A 356 -11.99 -9.73 -24.68
C GLY A 356 -11.47 -8.73 -25.73
N VAL A 357 -10.37 -8.03 -25.47
CA VAL A 357 -9.66 -7.22 -26.48
C VAL A 357 -8.92 -8.13 -27.47
N VAL A 358 -8.13 -9.08 -26.95
CA VAL A 358 -7.36 -10.03 -27.79
C VAL A 358 -8.27 -10.82 -28.71
N ASP A 359 -9.40 -11.33 -28.23
CA ASP A 359 -10.36 -12.11 -29.02
C ASP A 359 -10.98 -11.31 -30.20
N ARG A 360 -11.05 -9.97 -30.08
CA ARG A 360 -11.71 -9.11 -31.09
C ARG A 360 -10.73 -8.50 -32.08
N VAL A 361 -9.56 -8.07 -31.59
CA VAL A 361 -8.62 -7.27 -32.40
C VAL A 361 -7.18 -7.82 -32.38
N GLY A 362 -6.96 -8.98 -31.76
CA GLY A 362 -5.65 -9.59 -31.63
C GLY A 362 -4.79 -8.98 -30.54
N GLU A 363 -3.62 -9.58 -30.33
CA GLU A 363 -2.63 -9.14 -29.30
C GLU A 363 -2.13 -7.71 -29.59
N ASP A 364 -1.97 -7.33 -30.86
CA ASP A 364 -1.56 -5.99 -31.26
C ASP A 364 -2.54 -4.91 -30.76
N GLY A 365 -3.79 -5.27 -30.53
CA GLY A 365 -4.79 -4.37 -29.93
C GLY A 365 -4.43 -3.90 -28.52
N LEU A 366 -3.64 -4.68 -27.78
CA LEU A 366 -3.22 -4.34 -26.42
C LEU A 366 -2.20 -3.18 -26.38
N THR A 367 -1.46 -2.93 -27.45
CA THR A 367 -0.53 -1.79 -27.52
C THR A 367 -1.29 -0.47 -27.34
N ARG A 368 -2.55 -0.40 -27.84
CA ARG A 368 -3.40 0.78 -27.69
C ARG A 368 -3.71 1.12 -26.23
N LEU A 369 -3.71 0.13 -25.34
CA LEU A 369 -3.98 0.36 -23.90
C LEU A 369 -2.94 1.30 -23.26
N ILE A 370 -1.75 1.32 -23.82
CA ILE A 370 -0.59 2.03 -23.30
C ILE A 370 -0.09 3.14 -24.22
N GLU A 371 -0.79 3.44 -25.32
CA GLU A 371 -0.35 4.44 -26.31
C GLU A 371 -0.60 5.88 -25.86
N SER A 372 -1.71 6.14 -25.17
CA SER A 372 -2.10 7.52 -24.81
C SER A 372 -2.77 7.63 -23.45
N PRO A 373 -2.80 8.84 -22.87
CA PRO A 373 -3.49 9.09 -21.59
C PRO A 373 -4.98 8.70 -21.59
N ASP A 374 -5.63 8.82 -22.76
CA ASP A 374 -7.05 8.52 -22.91
C ASP A 374 -7.33 7.04 -23.19
N SER A 375 -6.29 6.19 -23.27
CA SER A 375 -6.45 4.77 -23.60
C SER A 375 -6.88 3.91 -22.41
N LEU A 376 -6.71 4.36 -21.17
CA LEU A 376 -7.17 3.58 -20.01
C LEU A 376 -8.69 3.40 -20.05
N PRO A 377 -9.20 2.18 -19.76
CA PRO A 377 -10.63 1.90 -19.84
C PRO A 377 -11.41 2.62 -18.73
N THR A 378 -12.60 3.05 -19.07
CA THR A 378 -13.58 3.53 -18.09
C THR A 378 -14.23 2.36 -17.35
N PRO A 379 -14.97 2.62 -16.23
CA PRO A 379 -15.69 1.56 -15.50
C PRO A 379 -16.65 0.72 -16.35
N ALA A 380 -17.30 1.33 -17.35
CA ALA A 380 -18.20 0.61 -18.26
C ALA A 380 -17.43 -0.22 -19.30
N GLU A 381 -16.28 0.25 -19.72
CA GLU A 381 -15.47 -0.39 -20.76
C GLU A 381 -14.70 -1.60 -20.24
N ILE A 382 -14.28 -1.59 -18.95
CA ILE A 382 -13.60 -2.76 -18.35
C ILE A 382 -14.49 -4.00 -18.37
N ASP A 383 -15.81 -3.81 -18.28
CA ASP A 383 -16.78 -4.91 -18.34
C ASP A 383 -17.31 -5.16 -19.76
N ALA A 384 -17.04 -4.24 -20.71
CA ALA A 384 -17.48 -4.30 -22.10
C ALA A 384 -16.34 -3.91 -23.06
N PRO A 385 -15.34 -4.79 -23.30
CA PRO A 385 -14.15 -4.49 -24.12
C PRO A 385 -14.45 -3.92 -25.51
N GLY A 386 -15.60 -4.27 -26.10
CA GLY A 386 -16.04 -3.71 -27.37
C GLY A 386 -16.28 -2.20 -27.36
N LEU A 387 -16.75 -1.63 -26.24
CA LEU A 387 -16.90 -0.19 -26.08
C LEU A 387 -15.54 0.52 -26.06
N TRP A 388 -14.59 -0.06 -25.34
CA TRP A 388 -13.23 0.46 -25.31
C TRP A 388 -12.59 0.45 -26.70
N ILE A 389 -12.70 -0.66 -27.44
CA ILE A 389 -12.16 -0.79 -28.79
C ILE A 389 -12.78 0.27 -29.71
N ALA A 390 -14.11 0.44 -29.72
CA ALA A 390 -14.78 1.46 -30.51
C ALA A 390 -14.24 2.86 -30.21
N ARG A 391 -14.07 3.21 -28.94
CA ARG A 391 -13.55 4.52 -28.53
C ARG A 391 -12.11 4.76 -28.98
N VAL A 392 -11.20 3.78 -28.75
CA VAL A 392 -9.77 3.96 -29.06
C VAL A 392 -9.46 3.77 -30.55
N SER A 393 -10.36 3.14 -31.33
CA SER A 393 -10.23 3.01 -32.79
C SER A 393 -10.78 4.21 -33.55
N GLY A 394 -11.51 5.12 -32.88
CA GLY A 394 -12.09 6.30 -33.53
C GLY A 394 -13.29 6.02 -34.42
N ASP A 395 -13.96 4.86 -34.25
CA ASP A 395 -15.16 4.45 -34.97
C ASP A 395 -16.44 4.84 -34.24
#